data_8da7faec0d10659a50ae6a0c5ef27a7c
#
_entry.id   8da7faec0d10659a50ae6a0c5ef27a7c
#
_cell.length_a   1.000
_cell.length_b   1.000
_cell.length_c   1.000
_cell.angle_alpha   90.00
_cell.angle_beta   90.00
_cell.angle_gamma   90.00
#
_symmetry.space_group_name_H-M   'P 1'
#
loop_
_entity.id
_entity.type
_entity.pdbx_description
1 polymer ?
#
loop_
_entity_poly.entity_id
_entity_poly.type
_entity_poly.pdbx_seq_one_letter_code
_entity_poly.pdbx_strand_id
1 'polypeptide(L)'
;SIYIDLYETFETDVLFRLNDEKLYEDYRDNSISLDRLHKAIESVGTENILEIEIVVQSSPEGVYLRNQWLTEHRTEVISEYMRRNWPMLQEKILVHSVIEAWDDLSIYVEDDTLLSEKTKEKVLSVIYPEKEISIETKKWRMENRLGNDSSVGAVYRYLYRKYYPVLRGAGVQIKYKKHNLPTNFYTQGLTVKPLPDRLKEIDYPVMDRLPVEKEPVTIAALKTNLLFDAVMAPNVTLEIPVGKHLSVHFEDIFPWYHN
;
A
#
# COMPACT_ATOMS: atom_id res chain seq x y z
N SER A 1 -27.62 -9.28 17.16
CA SER A 1 -27.74 -8.87 15.75
C SER A 1 -26.70 -9.65 14.95
N ILE A 2 -27.14 -10.52 14.06
CA ILE A 2 -26.26 -11.24 13.15
C ILE A 2 -25.94 -10.24 12.02
N TYR A 3 -24.72 -9.72 11.98
CA TYR A 3 -24.24 -8.98 10.82
C TYR A 3 -23.89 -9.98 9.73
N ILE A 4 -24.75 -10.09 8.71
CA ILE A 4 -24.44 -10.84 7.52
C ILE A 4 -23.63 -9.90 6.63
N ASP A 5 -22.39 -10.24 6.33
CA ASP A 5 -21.59 -9.55 5.32
C ASP A 5 -22.30 -9.69 3.97
N LEU A 6 -22.85 -8.56 3.50
CA LEU A 6 -23.61 -8.50 2.25
C LEU A 6 -22.71 -8.28 1.02
N TYR A 7 -21.40 -8.39 1.19
CA TYR A 7 -20.42 -8.20 0.11
C TYR A 7 -19.39 -9.32 0.08
N GLU A 8 -18.77 -9.46 -1.06
CA GLU A 8 -17.61 -10.31 -1.29
C GLU A 8 -16.47 -9.47 -1.88
N THR A 9 -15.26 -10.01 -1.81
CA THR A 9 -14.06 -9.38 -2.39
C THR A 9 -13.43 -10.31 -3.41
N PHE A 10 -12.91 -9.72 -4.47
CA PHE A 10 -12.02 -10.35 -5.44
C PHE A 10 -10.69 -9.60 -5.43
N GLU A 11 -9.58 -10.32 -5.49
CA GLU A 11 -8.24 -9.75 -5.48
C GLU A 11 -7.39 -10.29 -6.63
N THR A 12 -6.59 -9.41 -7.18
CA THR A 12 -5.56 -9.76 -8.17
C THR A 12 -4.44 -8.72 -8.15
N ASP A 13 -3.26 -9.12 -8.65
CA ASP A 13 -2.11 -8.25 -8.71
C ASP A 13 -1.57 -8.17 -10.13
N VAL A 14 -1.08 -7.02 -10.52
CA VAL A 14 -0.27 -6.82 -11.72
C VAL A 14 1.12 -6.33 -11.34
N LEU A 15 2.14 -6.79 -12.03
CA LEU A 15 3.53 -6.56 -11.68
C LEU A 15 4.21 -5.67 -12.72
N PHE A 16 5.15 -4.83 -12.25
CA PHE A 16 5.98 -3.98 -13.09
C PHE A 16 7.40 -4.51 -13.20
N ARG A 17 8.04 -4.27 -14.33
CA ARG A 17 9.45 -4.54 -14.51
C ARG A 17 10.31 -3.65 -13.63
N LEU A 18 11.51 -4.11 -13.33
CA LEU A 18 12.47 -3.32 -12.57
C LEU A 18 12.75 -1.99 -13.29
N ASN A 19 12.66 -0.89 -12.53
CA ASN A 19 12.94 0.47 -13.00
C ASN A 19 12.10 0.91 -14.23
N ASP A 20 10.93 0.33 -14.42
CA ASP A 20 10.01 0.60 -15.52
C ASP A 20 8.61 0.93 -14.98
N GLU A 21 7.95 1.90 -15.56
CA GLU A 21 6.60 2.35 -15.21
C GLU A 21 5.51 1.72 -16.09
N LYS A 22 5.90 1.06 -17.18
CA LYS A 22 4.93 0.53 -18.15
C LYS A 22 4.31 -0.77 -17.69
N LEU A 23 3.03 -0.93 -17.94
CA LEU A 23 2.32 -2.18 -17.77
C LEU A 23 2.51 -3.05 -19.02
N TYR A 24 3.19 -4.19 -18.84
CA TYR A 24 3.38 -5.20 -19.88
C TYR A 24 2.50 -6.40 -19.57
N GLU A 25 1.58 -6.71 -20.45
CA GLU A 25 0.67 -7.86 -20.29
C GLU A 25 1.41 -9.20 -20.32
N ASP A 26 2.53 -9.28 -21.09
CA ASP A 26 3.37 -10.45 -21.21
C ASP A 26 4.40 -10.60 -20.08
N TYR A 27 4.43 -9.66 -19.12
CA TYR A 27 5.36 -9.75 -18.00
C TYR A 27 4.82 -10.64 -16.89
N ARG A 28 5.52 -11.76 -16.61
CA ARG A 28 5.13 -12.77 -15.63
C ARG A 28 3.68 -13.23 -15.86
N ASP A 29 2.86 -13.17 -14.82
CA ASP A 29 1.47 -13.64 -14.84
C ASP A 29 0.47 -12.50 -15.11
N ASN A 30 0.93 -11.33 -15.59
CA ASN A 30 0.06 -10.18 -15.80
C ASN A 30 -1.12 -10.48 -16.73
N SER A 31 -0.89 -11.22 -17.82
CA SER A 31 -1.98 -11.60 -18.73
C SER A 31 -3.08 -12.40 -18.02
N ILE A 32 -2.69 -13.31 -17.12
CA ILE A 32 -3.62 -14.11 -16.32
C ILE A 32 -4.35 -13.22 -15.31
N SER A 33 -3.61 -12.34 -14.62
CA SER A 33 -4.15 -11.42 -13.63
C SER A 33 -5.16 -10.45 -14.24
N LEU A 34 -4.83 -9.88 -15.40
CA LEU A 34 -5.71 -8.98 -16.13
C LEU A 34 -6.95 -9.70 -16.69
N ASP A 35 -6.80 -10.91 -17.22
CA ASP A 35 -7.94 -11.75 -17.67
C ASP A 35 -8.86 -12.08 -16.50
N ARG A 36 -8.31 -12.43 -15.34
CA ARG A 36 -9.10 -12.66 -14.11
C ARG A 36 -9.83 -11.39 -13.66
N LEU A 37 -9.20 -10.22 -13.75
CA LEU A 37 -9.81 -8.93 -13.43
C LEU A 37 -11.00 -8.65 -14.35
N HIS A 38 -10.82 -8.82 -15.67
CA HIS A 38 -11.89 -8.65 -16.66
C HIS A 38 -13.06 -9.60 -16.39
N LYS A 39 -12.79 -10.88 -16.20
CA LYS A 39 -13.81 -11.89 -15.91
C LYS A 39 -14.54 -11.63 -14.59
N ALA A 40 -13.84 -11.16 -13.56
CA ALA A 40 -14.46 -10.82 -12.29
C ALA A 40 -15.44 -9.65 -12.45
N ILE A 41 -15.04 -8.56 -13.12
CA ILE A 41 -15.90 -7.40 -13.36
C ILE A 41 -17.08 -7.78 -14.24
N GLU A 42 -16.88 -8.57 -15.29
CA GLU A 42 -17.93 -9.03 -16.18
C GLU A 42 -18.95 -9.93 -15.46
N SER A 43 -18.47 -10.89 -14.65
CA SER A 43 -19.34 -11.82 -13.94
C SER A 43 -20.15 -11.17 -12.81
N VAL A 44 -19.58 -10.18 -12.14
CA VAL A 44 -20.24 -9.41 -11.08
C VAL A 44 -21.24 -8.42 -11.66
N GLY A 45 -20.90 -7.79 -12.77
CA GLY A 45 -21.60 -6.63 -13.32
C GLY A 45 -21.22 -5.33 -12.62
N THR A 46 -21.00 -4.28 -13.40
CA THR A 46 -20.50 -2.98 -12.90
C THR A 46 -21.44 -2.30 -11.91
N GLU A 47 -22.74 -2.59 -12.00
CA GLU A 47 -23.79 -2.09 -11.10
C GLU A 47 -23.67 -2.66 -9.68
N ASN A 48 -23.13 -3.87 -9.54
CA ASN A 48 -22.97 -4.57 -8.27
C ASN A 48 -21.65 -4.28 -7.59
N ILE A 49 -20.70 -3.69 -8.29
CA ILE A 49 -19.43 -3.27 -7.70
C ILE A 49 -19.67 -2.07 -6.78
N LEU A 50 -19.23 -2.20 -5.55
CA LEU A 50 -19.34 -1.16 -4.53
C LEU A 50 -18.12 -0.24 -4.56
N GLU A 51 -16.93 -0.85 -4.63
CA GLU A 51 -15.65 -0.15 -4.53
C GLU A 51 -14.56 -0.98 -5.22
N ILE A 52 -13.59 -0.32 -5.81
CA ILE A 52 -12.35 -0.90 -6.29
C ILE A 52 -11.21 -0.15 -5.62
N GLU A 53 -10.46 -0.85 -4.79
CA GLU A 53 -9.25 -0.32 -4.18
C GLU A 53 -8.03 -0.80 -4.97
N ILE A 54 -7.15 0.14 -5.29
CA ILE A 54 -5.89 -0.13 -6.00
C ILE A 54 -4.75 0.40 -5.16
N VAL A 55 -3.82 -0.47 -4.79
CA VAL A 55 -2.60 -0.11 -4.07
C VAL A 55 -1.41 -0.29 -4.99
N VAL A 56 -0.81 0.81 -5.41
CA VAL A 56 0.39 0.81 -6.28
C VAL A 56 1.63 1.01 -5.44
N GLN A 57 2.62 0.14 -5.63
CA GLN A 57 3.80 0.16 -4.80
C GLN A 57 5.10 -0.11 -5.56
N SER A 58 6.22 0.30 -4.97
CA SER A 58 7.57 -0.05 -5.41
C SER A 58 8.28 -0.86 -4.33
N SER A 59 9.19 -1.72 -4.77
CA SER A 59 10.08 -2.45 -3.86
C SER A 59 11.17 -1.53 -3.28
N PRO A 60 11.71 -1.86 -2.11
CA PRO A 60 12.59 -0.95 -1.36
C PRO A 60 14.00 -0.74 -1.94
N GLU A 61 14.36 -1.35 -3.07
CA GLU A 61 15.69 -1.13 -3.65
C GLU A 61 15.83 0.20 -4.37
N GLY A 62 17.09 0.60 -4.59
CA GLY A 62 17.40 1.79 -5.36
C GLY A 62 17.20 3.10 -4.60
N VAL A 63 17.06 4.19 -5.33
CA VAL A 63 16.93 5.55 -4.76
C VAL A 63 15.49 5.88 -4.47
N TYR A 64 15.20 6.39 -3.27
CA TYR A 64 13.83 6.72 -2.81
C TYR A 64 13.08 7.63 -3.79
N LEU A 65 13.70 8.71 -4.25
CA LEU A 65 13.08 9.64 -5.21
C LEU A 65 12.74 8.96 -6.56
N ARG A 66 13.55 7.98 -6.97
CA ARG A 66 13.23 7.19 -8.17
C ARG A 66 12.05 6.26 -7.92
N ASN A 67 11.97 5.65 -6.75
CA ASN A 67 10.83 4.82 -6.36
C ASN A 67 9.55 5.63 -6.27
N GLN A 68 9.63 6.86 -5.72
CA GLN A 68 8.52 7.79 -5.72
C GLN A 68 8.04 8.09 -7.14
N TRP A 69 8.93 8.49 -8.03
CA TRP A 69 8.60 8.76 -9.43
C TRP A 69 7.96 7.55 -10.12
N LEU A 70 8.55 6.35 -9.92
CA LEU A 70 7.99 5.11 -10.48
C LEU A 70 6.59 4.81 -9.96
N THR A 71 6.37 4.97 -8.66
CA THR A 71 5.06 4.71 -8.04
C THR A 71 4.01 5.68 -8.58
N GLU A 72 4.32 6.96 -8.71
CA GLU A 72 3.43 7.98 -9.27
C GLU A 72 3.03 7.63 -10.73
N HIS A 73 4.01 7.32 -11.59
CA HIS A 73 3.73 7.00 -12.99
C HIS A 73 3.03 5.64 -13.17
N ARG A 74 3.34 4.64 -12.36
CA ARG A 74 2.60 3.37 -12.32
C ARG A 74 1.16 3.58 -11.90
N THR A 75 0.92 4.50 -10.95
CA THR A 75 -0.43 4.89 -10.53
C THR A 75 -1.21 5.49 -11.69
N GLU A 76 -0.59 6.37 -12.49
CA GLU A 76 -1.21 6.93 -13.68
C GLU A 76 -1.53 5.85 -14.72
N VAL A 77 -0.60 4.94 -14.99
CA VAL A 77 -0.76 3.84 -15.96
C VAL A 77 -1.92 2.91 -15.57
N ILE A 78 -2.01 2.49 -14.31
CA ILE A 78 -3.10 1.64 -13.82
C ILE A 78 -4.43 2.39 -13.84
N SER A 79 -4.44 3.64 -13.40
CA SER A 79 -5.66 4.47 -13.42
C SER A 79 -6.18 4.67 -14.85
N GLU A 80 -5.28 4.90 -15.82
CA GLU A 80 -5.62 5.00 -17.23
C GLU A 80 -6.16 3.67 -17.79
N TYR A 81 -5.52 2.54 -17.42
CA TYR A 81 -5.99 1.22 -17.80
C TYR A 81 -7.42 0.97 -17.31
N MET A 82 -7.71 1.26 -16.05
CA MET A 82 -9.04 1.10 -15.46
C MET A 82 -10.06 2.03 -16.11
N ARG A 83 -9.74 3.30 -16.30
CA ARG A 83 -10.62 4.28 -16.94
C ARG A 83 -10.97 3.91 -18.37
N ARG A 84 -10.00 3.41 -19.13
CA ARG A 84 -10.22 3.01 -20.54
C ARG A 84 -11.11 1.78 -20.66
N ASN A 85 -10.93 0.80 -19.77
CA ASN A 85 -11.69 -0.44 -19.85
C ASN A 85 -13.06 -0.32 -19.16
N TRP A 86 -13.18 0.45 -18.08
CA TRP A 86 -14.41 0.59 -17.29
C TRP A 86 -14.66 2.05 -16.89
N PRO A 87 -14.96 2.94 -17.84
CA PRO A 87 -15.16 4.36 -17.55
C PRO A 87 -16.31 4.62 -16.55
N MET A 88 -17.31 3.74 -16.50
CA MET A 88 -18.44 3.83 -15.58
C MET A 88 -18.08 3.52 -14.12
N LEU A 89 -16.90 2.92 -13.86
CA LEU A 89 -16.46 2.61 -12.51
C LEU A 89 -15.55 3.69 -11.90
N GLN A 90 -15.24 4.74 -12.62
CA GLN A 90 -14.25 5.76 -12.22
C GLN A 90 -14.51 6.33 -10.81
N GLU A 91 -15.78 6.61 -10.47
CA GLU A 91 -16.15 7.15 -9.16
C GLU A 91 -16.08 6.14 -8.01
N LYS A 92 -15.93 4.85 -8.34
CA LYS A 92 -15.83 3.75 -7.37
C LYS A 92 -14.37 3.33 -7.14
N ILE A 93 -13.40 3.91 -7.86
CA ILE A 93 -11.99 3.55 -7.79
C ILE A 93 -11.29 4.44 -6.78
N LEU A 94 -10.68 3.82 -5.78
CA LEU A 94 -9.78 4.44 -4.82
C LEU A 94 -8.35 3.97 -5.13
N VAL A 95 -7.42 4.91 -5.29
CA VAL A 95 -6.03 4.57 -5.59
C VAL A 95 -5.12 5.07 -4.48
N HIS A 96 -4.31 4.17 -3.94
CA HIS A 96 -3.31 4.43 -2.92
C HIS A 96 -1.91 4.16 -3.49
N SER A 97 -0.96 4.98 -3.10
CA SER A 97 0.43 4.85 -3.50
C SER A 97 1.33 4.59 -2.31
N VAL A 98 2.11 3.50 -2.36
CA VAL A 98 3.12 3.15 -1.37
C VAL A 98 4.48 3.24 -2.05
N ILE A 99 5.27 4.26 -1.71
CA ILE A 99 6.56 4.53 -2.39
C ILE A 99 7.50 3.33 -2.24
N GLU A 100 7.57 2.73 -1.06
CA GLU A 100 8.39 1.54 -0.78
C GLU A 100 7.65 0.58 0.13
N ALA A 101 7.42 -0.64 -0.35
CA ALA A 101 6.61 -1.67 0.30
C ALA A 101 7.37 -2.39 1.44
N TRP A 102 7.78 -1.63 2.46
CA TRP A 102 8.48 -2.19 3.63
C TRP A 102 7.59 -3.08 4.48
N ASP A 103 6.32 -2.71 4.64
CA ASP A 103 5.36 -3.47 5.43
C ASP A 103 5.03 -4.81 4.78
N ASP A 104 4.79 -4.82 3.46
CA ASP A 104 4.57 -6.07 2.73
C ASP A 104 5.81 -6.96 2.76
N LEU A 105 7.02 -6.37 2.67
CA LEU A 105 8.25 -7.13 2.83
C LEU A 105 8.32 -7.81 4.21
N SER A 106 7.88 -7.12 5.26
CA SER A 106 7.88 -7.70 6.61
C SER A 106 6.97 -8.92 6.70
N ILE A 107 5.77 -8.86 6.12
CA ILE A 107 4.82 -9.97 6.08
C ILE A 107 5.44 -11.17 5.35
N TYR A 108 6.03 -10.95 4.18
CA TYR A 108 6.71 -12.02 3.45
C TYR A 108 7.87 -12.64 4.23
N VAL A 109 8.61 -11.84 5.00
CA VAL A 109 9.73 -12.32 5.82
C VAL A 109 9.21 -13.15 7.00
N GLU A 110 8.15 -12.71 7.66
CA GLU A 110 7.54 -13.43 8.78
C GLU A 110 7.01 -14.80 8.35
N ASP A 111 6.38 -14.88 7.19
CA ASP A 111 5.80 -16.10 6.64
C ASP A 111 6.84 -17.03 5.99
N ASP A 112 8.08 -16.57 5.79
CA ASP A 112 9.10 -17.36 5.11
C ASP A 112 9.63 -18.52 5.96
N THR A 113 9.32 -19.73 5.53
CA THR A 113 9.78 -20.97 6.22
C THR A 113 11.24 -21.34 5.96
N LEU A 114 11.91 -20.69 5.00
CA LEU A 114 13.33 -20.94 4.68
C LEU A 114 14.29 -20.06 5.48
N LEU A 115 13.80 -18.95 6.03
CA LEU A 115 14.57 -18.07 6.90
C LEU A 115 14.55 -18.60 8.33
N SER A 116 15.72 -18.62 8.98
CA SER A 116 15.78 -18.87 10.41
C SER A 116 15.14 -17.73 11.21
N GLU A 117 14.56 -18.01 12.38
CA GLU A 117 13.95 -16.98 13.25
C GLU A 117 14.93 -15.84 13.55
N LYS A 118 16.19 -16.17 13.84
CA LYS A 118 17.24 -15.17 14.05
C LYS A 118 17.46 -14.26 12.84
N THR A 119 17.28 -14.80 11.62
CA THR A 119 17.40 -14.00 10.39
C THR A 119 16.18 -13.14 10.18
N LYS A 120 14.98 -13.66 10.44
CA LYS A 120 13.73 -12.87 10.42
C LYS A 120 13.83 -11.69 11.38
N GLU A 121 14.20 -11.91 12.63
CA GLU A 121 14.41 -10.86 13.64
C GLU A 121 15.37 -9.77 13.15
N LYS A 122 16.50 -10.17 12.53
CA LYS A 122 17.45 -9.21 11.96
C LYS A 122 16.82 -8.36 10.83
N VAL A 123 16.11 -8.98 9.90
CA VAL A 123 15.45 -8.26 8.80
C VAL A 123 14.41 -7.31 9.37
N LEU A 124 13.55 -7.79 10.27
CA LEU A 124 12.50 -6.98 10.90
C LEU A 124 13.08 -5.81 11.71
N SER A 125 14.22 -6.01 12.39
CA SER A 125 14.90 -4.91 13.09
C SER A 125 15.46 -3.82 12.16
N VAL A 126 15.69 -4.14 10.89
CA VAL A 126 16.04 -3.15 9.87
C VAL A 126 14.80 -2.45 9.35
N ILE A 127 13.71 -3.19 9.12
CA ILE A 127 12.44 -2.63 8.65
C ILE A 127 11.82 -1.72 9.72
N TYR A 128 11.79 -2.18 10.97
CA TYR A 128 11.23 -1.50 12.14
C TYR A 128 12.31 -1.24 13.19
N PRO A 129 13.19 -0.25 12.99
CA PRO A 129 14.26 0.03 13.93
C PRO A 129 13.72 0.67 15.22
N GLU A 130 14.30 0.34 16.37
CA GLU A 130 13.95 0.93 17.68
C GLU A 130 14.06 2.46 17.70
N LYS A 131 15.00 2.99 16.92
CA LYS A 131 15.19 4.45 16.75
C LYS A 131 14.97 4.80 15.29
N GLU A 132 14.27 5.87 15.04
CA GLU A 132 14.07 6.39 13.70
C GLU A 132 15.41 6.62 12.98
N ILE A 133 15.52 6.13 11.78
CA ILE A 133 16.68 6.24 10.90
C ILE A 133 16.24 6.71 9.52
N SER A 134 17.15 7.34 8.77
CA SER A 134 16.84 7.73 7.40
C SER A 134 16.59 6.52 6.50
N ILE A 135 15.82 6.72 5.43
CA ILE A 135 15.53 5.69 4.42
C ILE A 135 16.82 5.13 3.82
N GLU A 136 17.81 5.99 3.55
CA GLU A 136 19.11 5.60 3.01
C GLU A 136 19.85 4.69 4.01
N THR A 137 19.81 5.02 5.30
CA THR A 137 20.40 4.19 6.35
C THR A 137 19.69 2.84 6.44
N LYS A 138 18.36 2.81 6.33
CA LYS A 138 17.58 1.57 6.32
C LYS A 138 17.99 0.68 5.15
N LYS A 139 18.05 1.22 3.94
CA LYS A 139 18.49 0.51 2.71
C LYS A 139 19.93 -0.01 2.86
N TRP A 140 20.83 0.83 3.31
CA TRP A 140 22.23 0.44 3.52
C TRP A 140 22.36 -0.73 4.53
N ARG A 141 21.58 -0.71 5.62
CA ARG A 141 21.55 -1.80 6.59
C ARG A 141 20.99 -3.08 5.99
N MET A 142 19.92 -2.97 5.19
CA MET A 142 19.33 -4.11 4.49
C MET A 142 20.34 -4.77 3.57
N GLU A 143 21.10 -4.00 2.82
CA GLU A 143 22.10 -4.51 1.87
C GLU A 143 23.36 -5.06 2.54
N ASN A 144 23.82 -4.46 3.63
CA ASN A 144 25.17 -4.66 4.14
C ASN A 144 25.24 -5.32 5.52
N ARG A 145 24.15 -5.40 6.29
CA ARG A 145 24.20 -5.86 7.69
C ARG A 145 23.42 -7.14 8.01
N LEU A 146 22.69 -7.69 7.06
CA LEU A 146 21.91 -8.91 7.33
C LEU A 146 22.78 -10.16 7.46
N GLY A 147 23.95 -10.18 6.81
CA GLY A 147 24.86 -11.32 6.84
C GLY A 147 24.39 -12.49 5.97
N ASN A 148 24.87 -13.69 6.30
CA ASN A 148 24.52 -14.94 5.64
C ASN A 148 23.72 -15.83 6.56
N ASP A 149 22.66 -16.43 6.03
CA ASP A 149 21.98 -17.58 6.61
C ASP A 149 22.43 -18.82 5.84
N SER A 150 22.85 -19.88 6.54
CA SER A 150 23.35 -21.11 5.91
C SER A 150 22.33 -21.79 4.99
N SER A 151 21.04 -21.54 5.21
CA SER A 151 19.95 -22.13 4.42
C SER A 151 19.69 -21.38 3.11
N VAL A 152 19.95 -20.05 3.07
CA VAL A 152 19.57 -19.18 1.95
C VAL A 152 20.75 -18.38 1.35
N GLY A 153 21.93 -18.44 1.94
CA GLY A 153 23.12 -17.67 1.54
C GLY A 153 23.05 -16.21 2.02
N ALA A 154 23.46 -15.25 1.18
CA ALA A 154 23.37 -13.84 1.51
C ALA A 154 21.91 -13.40 1.59
N VAL A 155 21.45 -13.05 2.78
CA VAL A 155 20.02 -12.75 3.06
C VAL A 155 19.46 -11.68 2.15
N TYR A 156 20.17 -10.55 1.98
CA TYR A 156 19.70 -9.50 1.07
C TYR A 156 19.48 -10.02 -0.36
N ARG A 157 20.40 -10.82 -0.88
CA ARG A 157 20.29 -11.39 -2.22
C ARG A 157 19.10 -12.33 -2.36
N TYR A 158 18.80 -13.07 -1.31
CA TYR A 158 17.62 -13.93 -1.23
C TYR A 158 16.33 -13.10 -1.28
N LEU A 159 16.19 -12.08 -0.42
CA LEU A 159 15.04 -11.17 -0.40
C LEU A 159 14.84 -10.47 -1.74
N TYR A 160 15.93 -9.95 -2.32
CA TYR A 160 15.93 -9.27 -3.61
C TYR A 160 15.41 -10.15 -4.75
N ARG A 161 15.80 -11.43 -4.78
CA ARG A 161 15.37 -12.35 -5.84
C ARG A 161 13.96 -12.87 -5.63
N LYS A 162 13.57 -13.13 -4.39
CA LYS A 162 12.30 -13.78 -4.07
C LYS A 162 11.15 -12.79 -3.94
N TYR A 163 11.32 -11.72 -3.19
CA TYR A 163 10.24 -10.84 -2.79
C TYR A 163 10.19 -9.51 -3.54
N TYR A 164 11.33 -8.89 -3.82
CA TYR A 164 11.31 -7.58 -4.47
C TYR A 164 10.58 -7.55 -5.82
N PRO A 165 10.66 -8.60 -6.67
CA PRO A 165 9.88 -8.60 -7.90
C PRO A 165 8.37 -8.61 -7.72
N VAL A 166 7.86 -9.18 -6.62
CA VAL A 166 6.41 -9.20 -6.33
C VAL A 166 5.95 -7.95 -5.57
N LEU A 167 6.88 -7.22 -4.95
CA LEU A 167 6.61 -5.92 -4.33
C LEU A 167 6.51 -4.77 -5.34
N ARG A 168 6.89 -4.97 -6.60
CA ARG A 168 6.75 -3.97 -7.68
C ARG A 168 5.45 -4.20 -8.41
N GLY A 169 4.35 -3.74 -7.85
CA GLY A 169 3.06 -4.07 -8.40
C GLY A 169 1.95 -3.08 -8.09
N ALA A 170 0.78 -3.43 -8.59
CA ALA A 170 -0.48 -2.84 -8.21
C ALA A 170 -1.43 -3.97 -7.80
N GLY A 171 -1.78 -4.00 -6.52
CA GLY A 171 -2.84 -4.84 -5.99
C GLY A 171 -4.19 -4.22 -6.29
N VAL A 172 -5.11 -5.00 -6.82
CA VAL A 172 -6.47 -4.57 -7.14
C VAL A 172 -7.44 -5.41 -6.34
N GLN A 173 -8.22 -4.78 -5.47
CA GLN A 173 -9.29 -5.40 -4.71
C GLN A 173 -10.65 -4.86 -5.16
N ILE A 174 -11.56 -5.72 -5.55
CA ILE A 174 -12.93 -5.38 -5.91
C ILE A 174 -13.84 -5.84 -4.80
N LYS A 175 -14.61 -4.92 -4.23
CA LYS A 175 -15.66 -5.18 -3.27
C LYS A 175 -17.01 -5.09 -3.98
N TYR A 176 -17.81 -6.14 -3.89
CA TYR A 176 -19.07 -6.20 -4.62
C TYR A 176 -20.20 -6.82 -3.78
N LYS A 177 -21.44 -6.49 -4.17
CA LYS A 177 -22.63 -7.04 -3.52
C LYS A 177 -22.72 -8.54 -3.80
N LYS A 178 -22.97 -9.31 -2.76
CA LYS A 178 -23.32 -10.72 -2.89
C LYS A 178 -24.55 -10.86 -3.79
N HIS A 179 -24.41 -11.51 -4.94
CA HIS A 179 -25.53 -11.80 -5.80
C HIS A 179 -26.40 -12.90 -5.15
N ASN A 180 -27.67 -12.54 -4.93
CA ASN A 180 -28.77 -13.45 -4.61
C ASN A 180 -28.47 -14.50 -3.53
N LEU A 181 -28.56 -14.08 -2.28
CA LEU A 181 -29.16 -14.97 -1.29
C LEU A 181 -30.60 -15.17 -1.75
N PRO A 182 -31.01 -16.39 -2.19
CA PRO A 182 -32.42 -16.62 -2.50
C PRO A 182 -33.24 -16.25 -1.28
N THR A 183 -34.32 -15.55 -1.48
CA THR A 183 -35.24 -15.06 -0.42
C THR A 183 -35.70 -16.16 0.55
N ASN A 184 -35.41 -17.41 0.24
CA ASN A 184 -35.73 -18.60 1.01
C ASN A 184 -34.68 -19.00 2.07
N PHE A 185 -33.60 -18.25 2.23
CA PHE A 185 -32.57 -18.53 3.25
C PHE A 185 -33.11 -18.40 4.69
N TYR A 186 -34.21 -17.72 4.89
CA TYR A 186 -34.83 -17.55 6.21
C TYR A 186 -35.60 -18.78 6.70
N THR A 187 -35.82 -19.78 5.85
CA THR A 187 -36.65 -20.96 6.19
C THR A 187 -35.91 -22.30 6.21
N GLN A 188 -34.67 -22.36 5.74
CA GLN A 188 -33.87 -23.59 5.88
C GLN A 188 -32.82 -23.31 6.99
N GLY A 189 -33.00 -24.04 8.11
CA GLY A 189 -32.13 -23.91 9.26
C GLY A 189 -30.66 -23.95 8.87
N LEU A 190 -30.00 -22.83 9.00
CA LEU A 190 -28.55 -22.72 8.90
C LEU A 190 -27.95 -23.63 9.97
N THR A 191 -27.44 -24.79 9.57
CA THR A 191 -26.46 -25.51 10.37
C THR A 191 -25.18 -24.65 10.35
N VAL A 192 -25.12 -23.69 11.26
CA VAL A 192 -23.88 -22.96 11.52
C VAL A 192 -22.87 -24.02 11.96
N LYS A 193 -21.88 -24.32 11.14
CA LYS A 193 -20.72 -25.08 11.62
C LYS A 193 -20.19 -24.33 12.84
N PRO A 194 -20.07 -24.98 14.00
CA PRO A 194 -19.52 -24.32 15.16
C PRO A 194 -18.13 -23.79 14.79
N LEU A 195 -17.86 -22.54 15.17
CA LEU A 195 -16.53 -21.95 15.06
C LEU A 195 -15.51 -22.94 15.63
N PRO A 196 -14.37 -23.15 14.97
CA PRO A 196 -13.29 -23.95 15.54
C PRO A 196 -12.97 -23.45 16.95
N ASP A 197 -12.75 -24.38 17.90
CA ASP A 197 -12.54 -24.07 19.32
C ASP A 197 -11.42 -23.04 19.55
N ARG A 198 -10.46 -22.91 18.62
CA ARG A 198 -9.43 -21.86 18.61
C ARG A 198 -9.96 -20.42 18.59
N LEU A 199 -11.15 -20.20 18.05
CA LEU A 199 -11.73 -18.84 17.98
C LEU A 199 -12.66 -18.54 19.19
N LYS A 200 -12.92 -19.54 20.04
CA LYS A 200 -13.69 -19.33 21.28
C LYS A 200 -12.86 -18.75 22.42
N GLU A 201 -11.52 -18.85 22.34
CA GLU A 201 -10.58 -18.37 23.36
C GLU A 201 -9.96 -17.00 23.07
N ILE A 202 -10.35 -16.35 21.98
CA ILE A 202 -9.94 -14.96 21.76
C ILE A 202 -10.88 -14.09 22.59
N ASP A 203 -10.49 -13.88 23.83
CA ASP A 203 -11.04 -12.83 24.68
C ASP A 203 -10.60 -11.49 24.04
N TYR A 204 -11.44 -10.95 23.17
CA TYR A 204 -11.22 -9.60 22.68
C TYR A 204 -11.32 -8.69 23.89
N PRO A 205 -10.24 -8.02 24.31
CA PRO A 205 -10.39 -7.01 25.33
C PRO A 205 -11.46 -6.07 24.81
N VAL A 206 -12.51 -5.89 25.60
CA VAL A 206 -13.50 -4.84 25.36
C VAL A 206 -12.68 -3.59 25.24
N MET A 207 -12.46 -3.12 24.02
CA MET A 207 -11.81 -1.83 23.80
C MET A 207 -12.82 -0.83 24.36
N ASP A 208 -12.63 -0.45 25.62
CA ASP A 208 -13.14 0.81 26.09
C ASP A 208 -12.76 1.82 25.01
N ARG A 209 -13.78 2.48 24.49
CA ARG A 209 -13.58 3.49 23.45
C ARG A 209 -12.48 4.39 23.95
N LEU A 210 -11.27 4.23 23.39
CA LEU A 210 -10.21 5.20 23.62
C LEU A 210 -10.85 6.56 23.39
N PRO A 211 -10.70 7.53 24.31
CA PRO A 211 -11.18 8.86 24.06
C PRO A 211 -10.62 9.24 22.70
N VAL A 212 -11.51 9.60 21.78
CA VAL A 212 -11.10 10.10 20.45
C VAL A 212 -10.34 11.38 20.77
N GLU A 213 -9.01 11.23 20.82
CA GLU A 213 -8.12 12.36 20.91
C GLU A 213 -8.41 13.17 19.65
N LYS A 214 -9.06 14.31 19.83
CA LYS A 214 -9.35 15.19 18.71
C LYS A 214 -8.00 15.60 18.18
N GLU A 215 -7.64 15.09 17.02
CA GLU A 215 -6.42 15.52 16.33
C GLU A 215 -6.45 17.07 16.28
N PRO A 216 -5.36 17.71 16.66
CA PRO A 216 -5.30 19.16 16.63
C PRO A 216 -5.56 19.61 15.19
N VAL A 217 -6.64 20.38 15.01
CA VAL A 217 -6.96 20.96 13.71
C VAL A 217 -5.90 21.99 13.41
N THR A 218 -5.03 21.67 12.46
CA THR A 218 -4.05 22.66 11.98
C THR A 218 -4.80 23.77 11.23
N ILE A 219 -4.84 24.96 11.82
CA ILE A 219 -5.51 26.13 11.23
C ILE A 219 -4.62 26.77 10.15
N ALA A 220 -3.31 26.76 10.35
CA ALA A 220 -2.31 27.20 9.38
C ALA A 220 -0.94 26.65 9.78
N ALA A 221 -0.07 26.40 8.81
CA ALA A 221 1.33 26.03 9.04
C ALA A 221 2.27 27.04 8.37
N LEU A 222 3.26 27.50 9.12
CA LEU A 222 4.35 28.32 8.59
C LEU A 222 5.57 27.41 8.38
N LYS A 223 6.10 27.38 7.18
CA LYS A 223 7.23 26.54 6.80
C LYS A 223 8.34 27.41 6.22
N THR A 224 9.60 27.03 6.45
CA THR A 224 10.77 27.62 5.79
C THR A 224 11.65 26.50 5.25
N ASN A 225 12.42 26.79 4.22
CA ASN A 225 13.34 25.83 3.64
C ASN A 225 14.77 26.18 4.07
N LEU A 226 15.30 25.38 4.99
CA LEU A 226 16.65 25.54 5.56
C LEU A 226 17.77 25.62 4.50
N LEU A 227 17.60 24.99 3.36
CA LEU A 227 18.58 25.02 2.27
C LEU A 227 18.63 26.41 1.60
N PHE A 228 17.48 27.05 1.42
CA PHE A 228 17.40 28.41 0.90
C PHE A 228 17.87 29.44 1.93
N ASP A 229 17.60 29.21 3.20
CA ASP A 229 18.09 30.05 4.29
C ASP A 229 19.63 30.04 4.34
N ALA A 230 20.26 28.90 4.06
CA ALA A 230 21.72 28.73 4.03
C ALA A 230 22.40 29.46 2.86
N VAL A 231 21.69 29.72 1.77
CA VAL A 231 22.20 30.52 0.61
C VAL A 231 21.73 31.96 0.59
N MET A 232 21.30 32.48 1.73
CA MET A 232 20.84 33.86 1.90
C MET A 232 19.62 34.25 1.05
N ALA A 233 18.77 33.30 0.75
CA ALA A 233 17.48 33.50 0.08
C ALA A 233 16.36 32.90 0.94
N PRO A 234 16.08 33.44 2.14
CA PRO A 234 15.04 32.90 3.00
C PRO A 234 13.70 32.89 2.29
N ASN A 235 13.03 31.76 2.37
CA ASN A 235 11.66 31.66 1.90
C ASN A 235 10.72 31.33 3.07
N VAL A 236 9.52 31.85 2.99
CA VAL A 236 8.47 31.57 3.96
C VAL A 236 7.23 31.09 3.22
N THR A 237 6.76 29.92 3.57
CA THR A 237 5.54 29.35 3.03
C THR A 237 4.45 29.33 4.09
N LEU A 238 3.33 29.97 3.82
CA LEU A 238 2.11 29.87 4.61
C LEU A 238 1.18 28.82 3.96
N GLU A 239 0.86 27.76 4.68
CA GLU A 239 -0.07 26.75 4.26
C GLU A 239 -1.37 26.86 5.05
N ILE A 240 -2.49 26.99 4.35
CA ILE A 240 -3.84 27.07 4.94
C ILE A 240 -4.65 25.88 4.44
N PRO A 241 -5.04 24.95 5.31
CA PRO A 241 -5.92 23.85 4.91
C PRO A 241 -7.33 24.38 4.61
N VAL A 242 -7.86 24.10 3.44
CA VAL A 242 -9.21 24.50 2.99
C VAL A 242 -10.19 23.34 2.92
N GLY A 243 -9.78 22.15 3.35
CA GLY A 243 -10.61 20.94 3.38
C GLY A 243 -9.85 19.75 3.95
N LYS A 244 -10.48 18.57 3.95
CA LYS A 244 -9.87 17.34 4.50
C LYS A 244 -8.61 16.89 3.75
N HIS A 245 -8.48 17.28 2.48
CA HIS A 245 -7.39 16.82 1.60
C HIS A 245 -6.85 17.95 0.69
N LEU A 246 -7.17 19.21 0.99
CA LEU A 246 -6.75 20.34 0.19
C LEU A 246 -6.17 21.43 1.08
N SER A 247 -5.02 21.97 0.69
CA SER A 247 -4.43 23.15 1.29
C SER A 247 -4.02 24.15 0.21
N VAL A 248 -4.02 25.43 0.56
CA VAL A 248 -3.52 26.51 -0.28
C VAL A 248 -2.19 26.98 0.29
N HIS A 249 -1.20 27.09 -0.58
CA HIS A 249 0.15 27.53 -0.23
C HIS A 249 0.41 28.92 -0.77
N PHE A 250 0.95 29.80 0.08
CA PHE A 250 1.48 31.10 -0.31
C PHE A 250 2.97 31.09 0.04
N GLU A 251 3.82 31.23 -0.96
CA GLU A 251 5.28 31.26 -0.80
C GLU A 251 5.80 32.61 -1.21
N ASP A 252 6.69 33.18 -0.39
CA ASP A 252 7.43 34.39 -0.70
C ASP A 252 8.92 34.13 -0.48
N ILE A 253 9.75 34.62 -1.41
CA ILE A 253 11.20 34.47 -1.39
C ILE A 253 11.82 35.84 -1.29
N PHE A 254 12.60 36.08 -0.27
CA PHE A 254 13.27 37.39 0.02
C PHE A 254 14.74 37.31 -0.36
N PRO A 255 15.12 37.70 -1.60
CA PRO A 255 16.54 37.78 -1.96
C PRO A 255 17.20 38.96 -1.30
N TRP A 256 18.31 38.73 -0.63
CA TRP A 256 19.09 39.75 0.08
C TRP A 256 19.98 40.61 -0.82
N TYR A 257 19.89 40.50 -2.14
CA TYR A 257 20.71 41.33 -3.05
C TYR A 257 19.96 42.63 -3.40
N HIS A 258 20.40 43.72 -2.83
CA HIS A 258 20.21 45.02 -3.44
C HIS A 258 21.43 45.33 -4.30
N ASN A 259 21.23 45.61 -5.59
CA ASN A 259 22.20 46.23 -6.47
C ASN A 259 22.53 47.67 -5.96
#